data_900fb8a5ccfe7f26d02e58418551cee0
#
_entry.id   900fb8a5ccfe7f26d02e58418551cee0
#
_cell.length_a   1.000
_cell.length_b   1.000
_cell.length_c   1.000
_cell.angle_alpha   90.00
_cell.angle_beta   90.00
_cell.angle_gamma   90.00
#
_symmetry.space_group_name_H-M   'P 1'
#
loop_
_entity.id
_entity.type
_entity.pdbx_description
1 polymer ?
#
loop_
_entity_poly.entity_id
_entity_poly.type
_entity_poly.pdbx_seq_one_letter_code
_entity_poly.pdbx_strand_id
1 'polypeptide(L)'
;MTNRKGWIVTLAGMGLNLALGILYAWSVFKKQMVAPVDDGGFGWTNQQATLPYTVAIAMFALMMIPAGRLQDKLGPRIVAMTGGLLTAIGLIIASFSSTGSPLPAVIGFGLFAGTGFGLGYAASTPAAIKWFPPEKKGLITGLVVAGFGIAPVYISPLTKVLLGNFGIAMTFRILGIAFAVTATLFSSMIRNPEKPLNVAKPGVSKTSFGGDKTWREMVRTPFFYMIWLQYAFAATAGLMIIGNMASIVTSQSGGALKAQAAMFVALLAIFNAGGRVIAGVLSDYIGRIVTLALVSISQASILLFFPRFTTFGEFIVGAAVVGFSYGACLSIFPSINADTWGTKNMGLNYGVLFTAWGVGGVFGPMLAARIVDATGSYQTAYNVASMLLLVSFVLAMLNYVQVEFDMSQREVTIRLGAKKAIAKVVAAKEEAA
;
A
#
# COMPACT_ATOMS: atom_id res chain seq x y z
N MET A 1 21.95 -3.48 21.61
CA MET A 1 22.78 -3.15 20.44
C MET A 1 21.88 -2.62 19.36
N THR A 2 22.09 -1.38 18.90
CA THR A 2 21.34 -0.78 17.81
C THR A 2 21.66 -1.54 16.52
N ASN A 3 20.62 -2.11 15.89
CA ASN A 3 20.77 -2.84 14.61
C ASN A 3 20.99 -1.83 13.46
N ARG A 4 22.20 -1.22 13.40
CA ARG A 4 22.57 -0.21 12.42
C ARG A 4 22.32 -0.68 10.98
N LYS A 5 22.62 -1.94 10.67
CA LYS A 5 22.40 -2.50 9.33
C LYS A 5 20.92 -2.58 8.98
N GLY A 6 20.08 -2.99 9.94
CA GLY A 6 18.62 -3.04 9.76
C GLY A 6 18.03 -1.66 9.49
N TRP A 7 18.46 -0.63 10.21
CA TRP A 7 18.02 0.73 9.97
C TRP A 7 18.45 1.27 8.59
N ILE A 8 19.67 0.94 8.13
CA ILE A 8 20.12 1.30 6.77
C ILE A 8 19.18 0.66 5.73
N VAL A 9 18.85 -0.63 5.88
CA VAL A 9 17.94 -1.32 4.95
C VAL A 9 16.53 -0.71 5.00
N THR A 10 16.04 -0.35 6.17
CA THR A 10 14.72 0.31 6.34
C THR A 10 14.68 1.67 5.65
N LEU A 11 15.70 2.51 5.87
CA LEU A 11 15.79 3.84 5.24
C LEU A 11 16.01 3.73 3.72
N ALA A 12 16.78 2.75 3.27
CA ALA A 12 16.94 2.47 1.85
C ALA A 12 15.63 2.01 1.20
N GLY A 13 14.87 1.13 1.88
CA GLY A 13 13.55 0.72 1.44
C GLY A 13 12.55 1.89 1.40
N MET A 14 12.58 2.77 2.39
CA MET A 14 11.79 4.01 2.42
C MET A 14 12.19 4.95 1.26
N GLY A 15 13.48 5.15 1.02
CA GLY A 15 13.98 5.98 -0.08
C GLY A 15 13.62 5.42 -1.46
N LEU A 16 13.71 4.10 -1.65
CA LEU A 16 13.24 3.46 -2.87
C LEU A 16 11.73 3.68 -3.07
N ASN A 17 10.92 3.47 -2.04
CA ASN A 17 9.48 3.71 -2.09
C ASN A 17 9.13 5.19 -2.33
N LEU A 18 9.93 6.11 -1.79
CA LEU A 18 9.80 7.55 -2.08
C LEU A 18 9.97 7.83 -3.58
N ALA A 19 10.97 7.21 -4.21
CA ALA A 19 11.17 7.33 -5.66
C ALA A 19 10.02 6.66 -6.46
N LEU A 20 9.61 5.43 -6.08
CA LEU A 20 8.48 4.72 -6.73
C LEU A 20 7.16 5.50 -6.67
N GLY A 21 7.02 6.42 -5.72
CA GLY A 21 5.87 7.32 -5.61
C GLY A 21 5.68 8.30 -6.77
N ILE A 22 6.57 8.29 -7.78
CA ILE A 22 6.37 8.99 -9.07
C ILE A 22 5.04 8.60 -9.74
N LEU A 23 4.48 7.43 -9.41
CA LEU A 23 3.14 7.02 -9.82
C LEU A 23 2.09 8.12 -9.56
N TYR A 24 2.21 8.82 -8.44
CA TYR A 24 1.29 9.89 -8.07
C TYR A 24 1.50 11.21 -8.85
N ALA A 25 2.66 11.39 -9.49
CA ALA A 25 2.88 12.53 -10.37
C ALA A 25 2.04 12.48 -11.65
N TRP A 26 1.45 11.30 -11.96
CA TRP A 26 0.67 11.14 -13.19
C TRP A 26 -0.45 12.15 -13.33
N SER A 27 -1.10 12.56 -12.25
CA SER A 27 -2.16 13.58 -12.29
C SER A 27 -1.68 14.93 -12.86
N VAL A 28 -0.42 15.28 -12.59
CA VAL A 28 0.22 16.50 -13.10
C VAL A 28 0.53 16.35 -14.60
N PHE A 29 1.10 15.20 -14.99
CA PHE A 29 1.33 14.87 -16.40
C PHE A 29 0.02 14.83 -17.19
N LYS A 30 -1.01 14.16 -16.66
CA LYS A 30 -2.33 14.08 -17.30
C LYS A 30 -2.88 15.46 -17.61
N LYS A 31 -2.82 16.38 -16.64
CA LYS A 31 -3.30 17.76 -16.83
C LYS A 31 -2.59 18.45 -18.00
N GLN A 32 -1.26 18.30 -18.10
CA GLN A 32 -0.48 18.90 -19.18
C GLN A 32 -0.74 18.21 -20.52
N MET A 33 -0.88 16.88 -20.57
CA MET A 33 -1.15 16.13 -21.81
C MET A 33 -2.52 16.44 -22.40
N VAL A 34 -3.52 16.74 -21.57
CA VAL A 34 -4.87 17.12 -22.01
C VAL A 34 -4.92 18.58 -22.46
N ALA A 35 -4.01 19.43 -21.99
CA ALA A 35 -3.95 20.83 -22.41
C ALA A 35 -3.82 20.96 -23.95
N PRO A 36 -4.32 22.06 -24.56
CA PRO A 36 -4.15 22.35 -25.97
C PRO A 36 -2.68 22.30 -26.40
N VAL A 37 -2.45 22.01 -27.68
CA VAL A 37 -1.09 21.95 -28.26
C VAL A 37 -0.41 23.31 -28.14
N ASP A 38 -1.14 24.39 -28.35
CA ASP A 38 -0.64 25.77 -28.22
C ASP A 38 -0.16 26.13 -26.82
N ASP A 39 -0.70 25.42 -25.79
CA ASP A 39 -0.28 25.54 -24.38
C ASP A 39 0.81 24.51 -23.99
N GLY A 40 1.47 23.89 -24.97
CA GLY A 40 2.52 22.89 -24.77
C GLY A 40 2.00 21.53 -24.31
N GLY A 41 0.71 21.26 -24.48
CA GLY A 41 0.08 19.96 -24.25
C GLY A 41 0.10 19.07 -25.51
N PHE A 42 -0.59 17.93 -25.42
CA PHE A 42 -0.79 17.03 -26.55
C PHE A 42 -2.21 17.08 -27.12
N GLY A 43 -3.15 17.79 -26.48
CA GLY A 43 -4.56 17.80 -26.84
C GLY A 43 -5.23 16.43 -26.69
N TRP A 44 -4.70 15.55 -25.82
CA TRP A 44 -5.28 14.22 -25.62
C TRP A 44 -6.64 14.31 -24.94
N THR A 45 -7.50 13.35 -25.25
CA THR A 45 -8.72 13.14 -24.47
C THR A 45 -8.38 12.70 -23.05
N ASN A 46 -9.30 12.95 -22.11
CA ASN A 46 -9.15 12.46 -20.74
C ASN A 46 -8.94 10.94 -20.67
N GLN A 47 -9.59 10.19 -21.55
CA GLN A 47 -9.44 8.74 -21.64
C GLN A 47 -8.02 8.34 -22.07
N GLN A 48 -7.49 8.95 -23.14
CA GLN A 48 -6.12 8.71 -23.60
C GLN A 48 -5.09 9.02 -22.52
N ALA A 49 -5.25 10.14 -21.80
CA ALA A 49 -4.33 10.54 -20.75
C ALA A 49 -4.47 9.73 -19.44
N THR A 50 -5.60 9.03 -19.23
CA THR A 50 -5.80 8.17 -18.06
C THR A 50 -5.28 6.75 -18.29
N LEU A 51 -5.29 6.26 -19.51
CA LEU A 51 -4.95 4.88 -19.86
C LEU A 51 -3.57 4.44 -19.37
N PRO A 52 -2.47 5.22 -19.52
CA PRO A 52 -1.16 4.83 -19.01
C PRO A 52 -1.15 4.57 -17.49
N TYR A 53 -1.86 5.40 -16.72
CA TYR A 53 -1.98 5.24 -15.28
C TYR A 53 -2.78 3.99 -14.90
N THR A 54 -3.88 3.72 -15.59
CA THR A 54 -4.69 2.52 -15.37
C THR A 54 -3.88 1.25 -15.62
N VAL A 55 -3.12 1.22 -16.72
CA VAL A 55 -2.21 0.10 -17.04
C VAL A 55 -1.11 -0.02 -15.99
N ALA A 56 -0.54 1.10 -15.52
CA ALA A 56 0.49 1.09 -14.47
C ALA A 56 -0.01 0.47 -13.16
N ILE A 57 -1.22 0.83 -12.70
CA ILE A 57 -1.83 0.24 -11.49
C ILE A 57 -2.08 -1.26 -11.67
N ALA A 58 -2.63 -1.65 -12.82
CA ALA A 58 -2.89 -3.06 -13.12
C ALA A 58 -1.58 -3.86 -13.14
N MET A 59 -0.55 -3.37 -13.82
CA MET A 59 0.76 -4.00 -13.87
C MET A 59 1.45 -4.03 -12.51
N PHE A 60 1.35 -2.96 -11.74
CA PHE A 60 1.85 -2.94 -10.35
C PHE A 60 1.26 -4.09 -9.54
N ALA A 61 -0.07 -4.18 -9.49
CA ALA A 61 -0.74 -5.22 -8.70
C ALA A 61 -0.44 -6.65 -9.21
N LEU A 62 -0.47 -6.87 -10.52
CA LEU A 62 -0.17 -8.17 -11.12
C LEU A 62 1.27 -8.59 -10.88
N MET A 63 2.21 -7.67 -11.01
CA MET A 63 3.65 -7.94 -10.87
C MET A 63 4.08 -8.15 -9.42
N MET A 64 3.29 -7.76 -8.43
CA MET A 64 3.57 -8.08 -7.02
C MET A 64 3.71 -9.58 -6.78
N ILE A 65 2.96 -10.43 -7.50
CA ILE A 65 3.01 -11.90 -7.34
C ILE A 65 4.36 -12.47 -7.81
N PRO A 66 4.77 -12.33 -9.10
CA PRO A 66 6.07 -12.82 -9.54
C PRO A 66 7.23 -12.10 -8.86
N ALA A 67 7.11 -10.79 -8.58
CA ALA A 67 8.11 -10.02 -7.86
C ALA A 67 8.37 -10.56 -6.46
N GLY A 68 7.31 -10.89 -5.72
CA GLY A 68 7.42 -11.49 -4.40
C GLY A 68 8.15 -12.83 -4.45
N ARG A 69 7.84 -13.69 -5.44
CA ARG A 69 8.54 -14.98 -5.62
C ARG A 69 10.02 -14.78 -6.00
N LEU A 70 10.29 -13.83 -6.89
CA LEU A 70 11.67 -13.50 -7.28
C LEU A 70 12.47 -12.98 -6.10
N GLN A 71 11.86 -12.09 -5.30
CA GLN A 71 12.48 -11.52 -4.10
C GLN A 71 12.81 -12.62 -3.06
N ASP A 72 11.92 -13.59 -2.87
CA ASP A 72 12.13 -14.69 -1.93
C ASP A 72 13.25 -15.65 -2.41
N LYS A 73 13.47 -15.77 -3.75
CA LYS A 73 14.47 -16.65 -4.34
C LYS A 73 15.81 -15.97 -4.63
N LEU A 74 15.78 -14.84 -5.33
CA LEU A 74 16.98 -14.13 -5.82
C LEU A 74 17.50 -13.07 -4.83
N GLY A 75 16.70 -12.79 -3.80
CA GLY A 75 16.98 -11.75 -2.83
C GLY A 75 16.45 -10.36 -3.25
N PRO A 76 16.31 -9.46 -2.27
CA PRO A 76 15.62 -8.19 -2.47
C PRO A 76 16.41 -7.20 -3.33
N ARG A 77 17.75 -7.22 -3.29
CA ARG A 77 18.59 -6.27 -4.02
C ARG A 77 18.41 -6.34 -5.53
N ILE A 78 18.44 -7.55 -6.09
CA ILE A 78 18.33 -7.78 -7.54
C ILE A 78 16.94 -7.33 -8.00
N VAL A 79 15.88 -7.75 -7.29
CA VAL A 79 14.50 -7.45 -7.66
C VAL A 79 14.20 -5.96 -7.56
N ALA A 80 14.67 -5.30 -6.48
CA ALA A 80 14.54 -3.86 -6.31
C ALA A 80 15.26 -3.07 -7.41
N MET A 81 16.49 -3.48 -7.77
CA MET A 81 17.28 -2.85 -8.82
C MET A 81 16.63 -3.02 -10.19
N THR A 82 16.19 -4.24 -10.53
CA THR A 82 15.46 -4.49 -11.77
C THR A 82 14.19 -3.65 -11.85
N GLY A 83 13.44 -3.57 -10.76
CA GLY A 83 12.25 -2.71 -10.67
C GLY A 83 12.56 -1.24 -10.92
N GLY A 84 13.62 -0.73 -10.29
CA GLY A 84 14.09 0.63 -10.49
C GLY A 84 14.51 0.92 -11.92
N LEU A 85 15.29 0.05 -12.53
CA LEU A 85 15.74 0.20 -13.91
C LEU A 85 14.57 0.11 -14.92
N LEU A 86 13.63 -0.82 -14.72
CA LEU A 86 12.43 -0.90 -15.55
C LEU A 86 11.57 0.37 -15.46
N THR A 87 11.44 0.95 -14.27
CA THR A 87 10.75 2.23 -14.11
C THR A 87 11.47 3.35 -14.85
N ALA A 88 12.79 3.44 -14.74
CA ALA A 88 13.58 4.43 -15.46
C ALA A 88 13.46 4.30 -16.98
N ILE A 89 13.60 3.07 -17.50
CA ILE A 89 13.41 2.77 -18.93
C ILE A 89 11.99 3.14 -19.37
N GLY A 90 11.00 2.80 -18.53
CA GLY A 90 9.60 3.15 -18.80
C GLY A 90 9.36 4.65 -18.93
N LEU A 91 9.98 5.46 -18.06
CA LEU A 91 9.91 6.93 -18.18
C LEU A 91 10.60 7.44 -19.44
N ILE A 92 11.75 6.88 -19.82
CA ILE A 92 12.41 7.23 -21.10
C ILE A 92 11.54 6.87 -22.29
N ILE A 93 10.91 5.68 -22.32
CA ILE A 93 9.98 5.30 -23.38
C ILE A 93 8.78 6.26 -23.42
N ALA A 94 8.21 6.61 -22.26
CA ALA A 94 7.10 7.56 -22.18
C ALA A 94 7.45 8.95 -22.74
N SER A 95 8.73 9.34 -22.76
CA SER A 95 9.20 10.61 -23.33
C SER A 95 9.00 10.73 -24.85
N PHE A 96 8.75 9.64 -25.54
CA PHE A 96 8.46 9.62 -26.98
C PHE A 96 6.97 9.79 -27.32
N SER A 97 6.14 10.06 -26.32
CA SER A 97 4.72 10.38 -26.53
C SER A 97 4.57 11.71 -27.27
N SER A 98 3.54 11.78 -28.11
CA SER A 98 3.25 12.96 -28.95
C SER A 98 1.73 13.19 -29.06
N THR A 99 1.35 14.29 -29.70
CA THR A 99 -0.05 14.63 -30.01
C THR A 99 -0.82 13.50 -30.71
N GLY A 100 -0.16 12.79 -31.63
CA GLY A 100 -0.77 11.72 -32.42
C GLY A 100 -0.74 10.34 -31.77
N SER A 101 0.04 10.14 -30.70
CA SER A 101 0.24 8.78 -30.15
C SER A 101 0.44 8.75 -28.63
N PRO A 102 -0.56 8.27 -27.88
CA PRO A 102 -0.42 7.97 -26.46
C PRO A 102 0.32 6.64 -26.19
N LEU A 103 0.57 5.84 -27.23
CA LEU A 103 1.12 4.48 -27.09
C LEU A 103 2.46 4.43 -26.34
N PRO A 104 3.44 5.33 -26.57
CA PRO A 104 4.68 5.33 -25.81
C PRO A 104 4.46 5.55 -24.29
N ALA A 105 3.49 6.37 -23.88
CA ALA A 105 3.15 6.54 -22.48
C ALA A 105 2.49 5.28 -21.91
N VAL A 106 1.63 4.61 -22.65
CA VAL A 106 0.98 3.35 -22.23
C VAL A 106 2.02 2.24 -22.06
N ILE A 107 2.93 2.08 -23.02
CA ILE A 107 4.00 1.08 -22.93
C ILE A 107 5.01 1.49 -21.84
N GLY A 108 5.51 2.72 -21.89
CA GLY A 108 6.56 3.18 -21.01
C GLY A 108 6.10 3.30 -19.56
N PHE A 109 5.18 4.22 -19.28
CA PHE A 109 4.70 4.44 -17.93
C PHE A 109 3.75 3.32 -17.47
N GLY A 110 2.85 2.85 -18.33
CA GLY A 110 1.90 1.81 -18.00
C GLY A 110 2.57 0.45 -17.78
N LEU A 111 3.15 -0.12 -18.83
CA LEU A 111 3.67 -1.48 -18.78
C LEU A 111 5.03 -1.56 -18.05
N PHE A 112 6.05 -0.80 -18.51
CA PHE A 112 7.40 -0.90 -17.96
C PHE A 112 7.51 -0.32 -16.57
N ALA A 113 7.09 0.93 -16.35
CA ALA A 113 7.17 1.54 -15.02
C ALA A 113 6.21 0.87 -14.05
N GLY A 114 4.99 0.49 -14.46
CA GLY A 114 4.05 -0.28 -13.63
C GLY A 114 4.63 -1.61 -13.16
N THR A 115 5.29 -2.36 -14.05
CA THR A 115 6.06 -3.56 -13.69
C THR A 115 7.17 -3.24 -12.69
N GLY A 116 7.90 -2.16 -12.94
CA GLY A 116 8.97 -1.67 -12.06
C GLY A 116 8.48 -1.31 -10.66
N PHE A 117 7.30 -0.68 -10.55
CA PHE A 117 6.66 -0.38 -9.26
C PHE A 117 6.38 -1.65 -8.46
N GLY A 118 5.83 -2.69 -9.12
CA GLY A 118 5.57 -3.98 -8.48
C GLY A 118 6.82 -4.66 -7.96
N LEU A 119 7.88 -4.72 -8.76
CA LEU A 119 9.16 -5.31 -8.39
C LEU A 119 9.82 -4.57 -7.21
N GLY A 120 9.93 -3.24 -7.29
CA GLY A 120 10.58 -2.42 -6.27
C GLY A 120 9.84 -2.43 -4.93
N TYR A 121 8.51 -2.30 -4.98
CA TYR A 121 7.68 -2.30 -3.78
C TYR A 121 7.68 -3.67 -3.08
N ALA A 122 7.56 -4.77 -3.83
CA ALA A 122 7.58 -6.12 -3.28
C ALA A 122 8.89 -6.46 -2.57
N ALA A 123 10.02 -5.91 -3.03
CA ALA A 123 11.34 -6.22 -2.48
C ALA A 123 11.66 -5.46 -1.19
N SER A 124 11.10 -4.27 -0.97
CA SER A 124 11.54 -3.35 0.09
C SER A 124 11.09 -3.78 1.50
N THR A 125 9.79 -4.00 1.69
CA THR A 125 9.19 -4.28 3.01
C THR A 125 9.62 -5.62 3.60
N PRO A 126 9.56 -6.76 2.88
CA PRO A 126 9.99 -8.04 3.44
C PRO A 126 11.48 -8.07 3.83
N ALA A 127 12.33 -7.36 3.08
CA ALA A 127 13.75 -7.26 3.40
C ALA A 127 13.98 -6.52 4.72
N ALA A 128 13.31 -5.39 4.93
CA ALA A 128 13.48 -4.58 6.14
C ALA A 128 12.98 -5.31 7.41
N ILE A 129 11.80 -5.92 7.35
CA ILE A 129 11.18 -6.61 8.50
C ILE A 129 12.10 -7.71 9.06
N LYS A 130 12.82 -8.45 8.22
CA LYS A 130 13.67 -9.58 8.64
C LYS A 130 14.83 -9.16 9.57
N TRP A 131 15.17 -7.86 9.64
CA TRP A 131 16.22 -7.32 10.50
C TRP A 131 15.78 -7.00 11.93
N PHE A 132 14.47 -7.06 12.22
CA PHE A 132 13.92 -6.62 13.50
C PHE A 132 13.08 -7.71 14.15
N PRO A 133 12.93 -7.65 15.49
CA PRO A 133 12.10 -8.60 16.22
C PRO A 133 10.61 -8.41 15.89
N PRO A 134 9.76 -9.42 16.15
CA PRO A 134 8.34 -9.42 15.79
C PRO A 134 7.55 -8.20 16.27
N GLU A 135 7.90 -7.65 17.44
CA GLU A 135 7.22 -6.53 18.11
C GLU A 135 7.37 -5.19 17.34
N LYS A 136 8.30 -5.11 16.39
CA LYS A 136 8.58 -3.91 15.60
C LYS A 136 8.14 -4.02 14.14
N LYS A 137 7.44 -5.09 13.75
CA LYS A 137 7.04 -5.31 12.35
C LYS A 137 6.18 -4.18 11.80
N GLY A 138 5.20 -3.70 12.58
CA GLY A 138 4.32 -2.63 12.16
C GLY A 138 5.06 -1.30 11.97
N LEU A 139 5.93 -0.94 12.92
CA LEU A 139 6.78 0.25 12.79
C LEU A 139 7.65 0.19 11.53
N ILE A 140 8.36 -0.93 11.33
CA ILE A 140 9.29 -1.08 10.20
C ILE A 140 8.55 -1.10 8.88
N THR A 141 7.42 -1.83 8.79
CA THR A 141 6.54 -1.80 7.63
C THR A 141 6.06 -0.38 7.35
N GLY A 142 5.53 0.30 8.38
CA GLY A 142 5.03 1.66 8.26
C GLY A 142 6.08 2.64 7.74
N LEU A 143 7.31 2.60 8.26
CA LEU A 143 8.41 3.45 7.80
C LEU A 143 8.78 3.19 6.34
N VAL A 144 8.94 1.93 5.95
CA VAL A 144 9.31 1.58 4.57
C VAL A 144 8.24 2.05 3.58
N VAL A 145 6.96 1.77 3.86
CA VAL A 145 5.89 2.13 2.93
C VAL A 145 5.50 3.61 3.01
N ALA A 146 5.83 4.32 4.11
CA ALA A 146 5.58 5.76 4.23
C ALA A 146 6.27 6.58 3.13
N GLY A 147 7.43 6.12 2.65
CA GLY A 147 8.10 6.74 1.50
C GLY A 147 7.18 6.90 0.29
N PHE A 148 6.48 5.85 -0.07
CA PHE A 148 5.52 5.89 -1.18
C PHE A 148 4.34 6.84 -0.90
N GLY A 149 3.88 6.89 0.35
CA GLY A 149 2.76 7.75 0.77
C GLY A 149 3.07 9.24 0.74
N ILE A 150 4.29 9.64 1.10
CA ILE A 150 4.69 11.05 1.17
C ILE A 150 5.20 11.59 -0.18
N ALA A 151 5.47 10.70 -1.15
CA ALA A 151 6.02 11.08 -2.44
C ALA A 151 5.26 12.22 -3.16
N PRO A 152 3.91 12.28 -3.15
CA PRO A 152 3.17 13.37 -3.81
C PRO A 152 3.59 14.77 -3.35
N VAL A 153 4.05 14.90 -2.10
CA VAL A 153 4.42 16.19 -1.50
C VAL A 153 5.62 16.83 -2.23
N TYR A 154 6.57 16.03 -2.70
CA TYR A 154 7.73 16.54 -3.43
C TYR A 154 7.64 16.33 -4.94
N ILE A 155 7.13 15.16 -5.37
CA ILE A 155 7.20 14.80 -6.80
C ILE A 155 6.22 15.61 -7.64
N SER A 156 5.04 15.97 -7.11
CA SER A 156 4.06 16.74 -7.86
C SER A 156 4.52 18.19 -8.11
N PRO A 157 5.03 18.95 -7.11
CA PRO A 157 5.63 20.24 -7.36
C PRO A 157 6.85 20.20 -8.29
N LEU A 158 7.75 19.22 -8.08
CA LEU A 158 8.92 19.04 -8.94
C LEU A 158 8.50 18.80 -10.39
N THR A 159 7.56 17.89 -10.63
CA THR A 159 7.05 17.60 -11.97
C THR A 159 6.43 18.84 -12.60
N LYS A 160 5.65 19.63 -11.84
CA LYS A 160 5.06 20.88 -12.35
C LYS A 160 6.12 21.88 -12.79
N VAL A 161 7.18 22.07 -12.01
CA VAL A 161 8.32 22.96 -12.36
C VAL A 161 9.05 22.45 -13.60
N LEU A 162 9.32 21.15 -13.68
CA LEU A 162 9.99 20.56 -14.83
C LEU A 162 9.15 20.67 -16.12
N LEU A 163 7.84 20.42 -16.03
CA LEU A 163 6.92 20.57 -17.16
C LEU A 163 6.89 22.01 -17.69
N GLY A 164 6.84 22.99 -16.80
CA GLY A 164 6.83 24.39 -17.17
C GLY A 164 8.12 24.88 -17.81
N ASN A 165 9.28 24.33 -17.42
CA ASN A 165 10.58 24.76 -17.96
C ASN A 165 11.06 23.93 -19.15
N PHE A 166 10.73 22.64 -19.24
CA PHE A 166 11.33 21.71 -20.18
C PHE A 166 10.32 20.94 -21.05
N GLY A 167 9.03 21.11 -20.79
CA GLY A 167 7.96 20.37 -21.47
C GLY A 167 7.90 18.89 -21.08
N ILE A 168 6.96 18.16 -21.69
CA ILE A 168 6.58 16.80 -21.29
C ILE A 168 7.73 15.81 -21.54
N ALA A 169 8.29 15.79 -22.74
CA ALA A 169 9.29 14.80 -23.16
C ALA A 169 10.56 14.89 -22.31
N MET A 170 11.10 16.10 -22.13
CA MET A 170 12.33 16.30 -21.35
C MET A 170 12.09 16.04 -19.86
N THR A 171 10.91 16.37 -19.32
CA THR A 171 10.54 16.04 -17.94
C THR A 171 10.59 14.53 -17.69
N PHE A 172 10.05 13.71 -18.59
CA PHE A 172 10.14 12.26 -18.47
C PHE A 172 11.59 11.76 -18.51
N ARG A 173 12.45 12.33 -19.36
CA ARG A 173 13.87 11.97 -19.45
C ARG A 173 14.63 12.32 -18.16
N ILE A 174 14.46 13.55 -17.67
CA ILE A 174 15.09 14.01 -16.43
C ILE A 174 14.68 13.12 -15.26
N LEU A 175 13.36 12.88 -15.10
CA LEU A 175 12.86 12.02 -14.03
C LEU A 175 13.30 10.56 -14.20
N GLY A 176 13.37 10.05 -15.44
CA GLY A 176 13.87 8.71 -15.74
C GLY A 176 15.32 8.52 -15.32
N ILE A 177 16.20 9.45 -15.67
CA ILE A 177 17.62 9.42 -15.27
C ILE A 177 17.77 9.56 -13.76
N ALA A 178 17.10 10.55 -13.16
CA ALA A 178 17.12 10.75 -11.71
C ALA A 178 16.65 9.50 -10.96
N PHE A 179 15.59 8.84 -11.50
CA PHE A 179 15.07 7.61 -10.94
C PHE A 179 16.06 6.45 -11.06
N ALA A 180 16.72 6.28 -12.21
CA ALA A 180 17.74 5.25 -12.38
C ALA A 180 18.87 5.38 -11.33
N VAL A 181 19.33 6.61 -11.08
CA VAL A 181 20.39 6.88 -10.07
C VAL A 181 19.88 6.58 -8.66
N THR A 182 18.74 7.15 -8.28
CA THR A 182 18.22 7.00 -6.91
C THR A 182 17.80 5.57 -6.61
N ALA A 183 17.13 4.89 -7.55
CA ALA A 183 16.73 3.50 -7.39
C ALA A 183 17.94 2.56 -7.30
N THR A 184 18.98 2.76 -8.12
CA THR A 184 20.21 1.98 -8.04
C THR A 184 20.91 2.17 -6.70
N LEU A 185 21.02 3.42 -6.23
CA LEU A 185 21.62 3.75 -4.94
C LEU A 185 20.89 3.03 -3.80
N PHE A 186 19.59 3.21 -3.67
CA PHE A 186 18.83 2.61 -2.58
C PHE A 186 18.75 1.08 -2.69
N SER A 187 18.56 0.53 -3.89
CA SER A 187 18.51 -0.92 -4.10
C SER A 187 19.82 -1.60 -3.72
N SER A 188 20.97 -0.95 -3.94
CA SER A 188 22.29 -1.49 -3.56
C SER A 188 22.42 -1.72 -2.06
N MET A 189 21.68 -0.96 -1.24
CA MET A 189 21.72 -1.01 0.22
C MET A 189 20.70 -2.02 0.79
N ILE A 190 19.71 -2.45 -0.01
CA ILE A 190 18.69 -3.41 0.43
C ILE A 190 19.26 -4.82 0.41
N ARG A 191 19.16 -5.54 1.55
CA ARG A 191 19.63 -6.92 1.70
C ARG A 191 18.91 -7.64 2.84
N ASN A 192 18.83 -8.95 2.73
CA ASN A 192 18.40 -9.80 3.84
C ASN A 192 19.50 -9.94 4.91
N PRO A 193 19.15 -10.15 6.19
CA PRO A 193 20.12 -10.57 7.21
C PRO A 193 20.54 -12.03 6.97
N GLU A 194 21.75 -12.39 7.40
CA GLU A 194 22.23 -13.78 7.35
C GLU A 194 21.35 -14.72 8.19
N LYS A 195 20.94 -14.22 9.37
CA LYS A 195 19.98 -14.90 10.26
C LYS A 195 18.82 -13.94 10.55
N PRO A 196 17.60 -14.23 10.13
CA PRO A 196 16.43 -13.42 10.42
C PRO A 196 16.18 -13.35 11.93
N LEU A 197 16.01 -12.13 12.47
CA LEU A 197 15.69 -11.91 13.89
C LEU A 197 14.20 -12.10 14.20
N ASN A 198 13.38 -12.12 13.17
CA ASN A 198 11.93 -12.23 13.30
C ASN A 198 11.40 -13.68 13.22
N VAL A 199 12.26 -14.67 13.40
CA VAL A 199 11.83 -16.05 13.56
C VAL A 199 11.05 -16.12 14.88
N ALA A 200 9.75 -16.41 14.79
CA ALA A 200 8.88 -16.53 15.95
C ALA A 200 9.44 -17.62 16.86
N LYS A 201 9.78 -17.24 18.11
CA LYS A 201 10.02 -18.24 19.15
C LYS A 201 8.71 -18.96 19.41
N PRO A 202 8.71 -20.29 19.55
CA PRO A 202 7.52 -21.02 19.93
C PRO A 202 6.94 -20.40 21.22
N GLY A 203 5.72 -19.85 21.17
CA GLY A 203 5.00 -19.31 22.31
C GLY A 203 4.94 -17.77 22.47
N VAL A 204 5.56 -16.96 21.59
CA VAL A 204 5.65 -15.49 21.79
C VAL A 204 4.77 -14.66 20.83
N SER A 205 4.26 -15.21 19.75
CA SER A 205 3.35 -14.45 18.87
C SER A 205 1.90 -14.77 19.18
N LYS A 206 1.16 -13.79 19.71
CA LYS A 206 -0.29 -13.90 19.99
C LYS A 206 -1.15 -14.14 18.73
N THR A 207 -0.58 -14.06 17.52
CA THR A 207 -1.32 -14.15 16.26
C THR A 207 -0.72 -15.14 15.24
N SER A 208 0.33 -15.90 15.59
CA SER A 208 0.96 -16.84 14.65
C SER A 208 0.15 -18.14 14.54
N PHE A 209 -0.52 -18.35 13.41
CA PHE A 209 -1.20 -19.61 13.05
C PHE A 209 -0.23 -20.77 12.70
N GLY A 210 0.96 -20.80 13.31
CA GLY A 210 1.88 -21.93 13.27
C GLY A 210 2.74 -22.02 11.99
N GLY A 211 3.92 -21.41 12.04
CA GLY A 211 5.00 -21.62 11.06
C GLY A 211 4.85 -20.85 9.75
N ASP A 212 5.90 -20.96 8.92
CA ASP A 212 5.93 -20.38 7.58
C ASP A 212 5.04 -21.17 6.62
N LYS A 213 4.00 -20.52 6.07
CA LYS A 213 3.07 -21.09 5.11
C LYS A 213 3.43 -20.69 3.68
N THR A 214 3.12 -21.55 2.75
CA THR A 214 3.14 -21.26 1.31
C THR A 214 1.88 -20.51 0.91
N TRP A 215 1.90 -19.81 -0.25
CA TRP A 215 0.71 -19.14 -0.78
C TRP A 215 -0.47 -20.09 -1.00
N ARG A 216 -0.20 -21.37 -1.36
CA ARG A 216 -1.25 -22.39 -1.54
C ARG A 216 -1.94 -22.77 -0.24
N GLU A 217 -1.19 -22.85 0.85
CA GLU A 217 -1.75 -23.07 2.18
C GLU A 217 -2.49 -21.83 2.69
N MET A 218 -1.96 -20.64 2.40
CA MET A 218 -2.59 -19.37 2.73
C MET A 218 -3.98 -19.24 2.11
N VAL A 219 -4.12 -19.42 0.79
CA VAL A 219 -5.40 -19.27 0.09
C VAL A 219 -6.43 -20.39 0.41
N ARG A 220 -6.02 -21.45 1.09
CA ARG A 220 -6.94 -22.48 1.59
C ARG A 220 -7.58 -22.11 2.94
N THR A 221 -7.12 -21.04 3.57
CA THR A 221 -7.68 -20.58 4.85
C THR A 221 -8.84 -19.59 4.62
N PRO A 222 -9.98 -19.75 5.30
CA PRO A 222 -11.07 -18.76 5.25
C PRO A 222 -10.60 -17.36 5.67
N PHE A 223 -9.67 -17.28 6.62
CA PHE A 223 -9.05 -16.04 7.10
C PHE A 223 -8.42 -15.23 5.97
N PHE A 224 -7.81 -15.87 4.96
CA PHE A 224 -7.26 -15.18 3.79
C PHE A 224 -8.33 -14.37 3.05
N TYR A 225 -9.48 -14.97 2.76
CA TYR A 225 -10.55 -14.30 2.03
C TYR A 225 -11.15 -13.15 2.82
N MET A 226 -11.26 -13.30 4.13
CA MET A 226 -11.76 -12.23 5.00
C MET A 226 -10.79 -11.03 5.00
N ILE A 227 -9.47 -11.27 5.11
CA ILE A 227 -8.44 -10.22 5.05
C ILE A 227 -8.33 -9.62 3.64
N TRP A 228 -8.46 -10.44 2.59
CA TRP A 228 -8.44 -9.99 1.21
C TRP A 228 -9.62 -9.04 0.91
N LEU A 229 -10.84 -9.41 1.31
CA LEU A 229 -12.03 -8.57 1.16
C LEU A 229 -11.90 -7.26 1.94
N GLN A 230 -11.44 -7.31 3.19
CA GLN A 230 -11.20 -6.09 3.98
C GLN A 230 -10.21 -5.16 3.29
N TYR A 231 -9.13 -5.71 2.72
CA TYR A 231 -8.15 -4.91 1.99
C TYR A 231 -8.74 -4.32 0.70
N ALA A 232 -9.51 -5.10 -0.05
CA ALA A 232 -10.18 -4.63 -1.26
C ALA A 232 -11.16 -3.49 -0.94
N PHE A 233 -11.97 -3.63 0.11
CA PHE A 233 -12.94 -2.61 0.51
C PHE A 233 -12.26 -1.34 1.03
N ALA A 234 -11.23 -1.47 1.86
CA ALA A 234 -10.46 -0.32 2.36
C ALA A 234 -9.75 0.42 1.22
N ALA A 235 -9.14 -0.32 0.27
CA ALA A 235 -8.49 0.25 -0.90
C ALA A 235 -9.51 0.94 -1.83
N THR A 236 -10.67 0.32 -2.07
CA THR A 236 -11.75 0.91 -2.87
C THR A 236 -12.21 2.24 -2.28
N ALA A 237 -12.54 2.27 -1.00
CA ALA A 237 -13.02 3.46 -0.31
C ALA A 237 -11.96 4.57 -0.27
N GLY A 238 -10.71 4.22 0.05
CA GLY A 238 -9.61 5.18 0.12
C GLY A 238 -9.26 5.79 -1.23
N LEU A 239 -9.05 4.96 -2.27
CA LEU A 239 -8.65 5.42 -3.60
C LEU A 239 -9.78 6.14 -4.34
N MET A 240 -11.04 5.84 -4.02
CA MET A 240 -12.20 6.59 -4.49
C MET A 240 -12.11 8.08 -4.08
N ILE A 241 -11.77 8.36 -2.82
CA ILE A 241 -11.64 9.73 -2.32
C ILE A 241 -10.33 10.37 -2.77
N ILE A 242 -9.21 9.64 -2.64
CA ILE A 242 -7.87 10.14 -3.00
C ILE A 242 -7.84 10.59 -4.46
N GLY A 243 -8.39 9.78 -5.37
CA GLY A 243 -8.42 10.07 -6.80
C GLY A 243 -9.29 11.27 -7.18
N ASN A 244 -10.25 11.64 -6.33
CA ASN A 244 -11.25 12.67 -6.63
C ASN A 244 -11.21 13.87 -5.67
N MET A 245 -10.29 13.93 -4.70
CA MET A 245 -10.31 14.92 -3.61
C MET A 245 -10.38 16.36 -4.12
N ALA A 246 -9.60 16.74 -5.12
CA ALA A 246 -9.63 18.09 -5.68
C ALA A 246 -11.00 18.44 -6.32
N SER A 247 -11.61 17.49 -7.02
CA SER A 247 -12.93 17.65 -7.64
C SER A 247 -14.03 17.73 -6.57
N ILE A 248 -13.96 16.87 -5.55
CA ILE A 248 -14.86 16.86 -4.39
C ILE A 248 -14.87 18.22 -3.70
N VAL A 249 -13.68 18.72 -3.31
CA VAL A 249 -13.55 20.03 -2.64
C VAL A 249 -14.11 21.16 -3.51
N THR A 250 -13.80 21.14 -4.80
CA THR A 250 -14.26 22.20 -5.72
C THR A 250 -15.78 22.17 -5.90
N SER A 251 -16.37 20.98 -6.12
CA SER A 251 -17.81 20.86 -6.37
C SER A 251 -18.64 21.12 -5.11
N GLN A 252 -18.27 20.54 -3.98
CA GLN A 252 -19.07 20.65 -2.74
C GLN A 252 -18.96 22.03 -2.09
N SER A 253 -17.83 22.74 -2.25
CA SER A 253 -17.71 24.13 -1.79
C SER A 253 -18.35 25.16 -2.72
N GLY A 254 -19.05 24.72 -3.78
CA GLY A 254 -19.60 25.64 -4.79
C GLY A 254 -18.51 26.45 -5.50
N GLY A 255 -17.27 25.96 -5.55
CA GLY A 255 -16.10 26.63 -6.12
C GLY A 255 -15.32 27.54 -5.15
N ALA A 256 -15.82 27.80 -3.94
CA ALA A 256 -15.19 28.69 -2.98
C ALA A 256 -13.78 28.24 -2.57
N LEU A 257 -13.52 26.91 -2.52
CA LEU A 257 -12.22 26.33 -2.14
C LEU A 257 -11.41 25.81 -3.34
N LYS A 258 -11.76 26.19 -4.58
CA LYS A 258 -11.07 25.74 -5.80
C LYS A 258 -9.57 26.03 -5.79
N ALA A 259 -9.17 27.19 -5.30
CA ALA A 259 -7.76 27.59 -5.19
C ALA A 259 -6.98 26.71 -4.19
N GLN A 260 -7.65 26.24 -3.13
CA GLN A 260 -7.07 25.40 -2.07
C GLN A 260 -7.18 23.91 -2.34
N ALA A 261 -7.85 23.47 -3.40
CA ALA A 261 -8.09 22.04 -3.70
C ALA A 261 -6.80 21.21 -3.71
N ALA A 262 -5.72 21.73 -4.28
CA ALA A 262 -4.42 21.07 -4.29
C ALA A 262 -3.82 20.88 -2.89
N MET A 263 -4.08 21.79 -1.97
CA MET A 263 -3.62 21.69 -0.58
C MET A 263 -4.29 20.53 0.15
N PHE A 264 -5.59 20.29 -0.08
CA PHE A 264 -6.28 19.13 0.53
C PHE A 264 -5.75 17.80 0.01
N VAL A 265 -5.35 17.73 -1.25
CA VAL A 265 -4.65 16.55 -1.81
C VAL A 265 -3.30 16.34 -1.13
N ALA A 266 -2.53 17.40 -0.90
CA ALA A 266 -1.25 17.34 -0.18
C ALA A 266 -1.44 16.93 1.29
N LEU A 267 -2.43 17.52 2.00
CA LEU A 267 -2.78 17.13 3.37
C LEU A 267 -3.14 15.63 3.45
N LEU A 268 -3.97 15.16 2.54
CA LEU A 268 -4.33 13.74 2.45
C LEU A 268 -3.08 12.86 2.29
N ALA A 269 -2.11 13.26 1.47
CA ALA A 269 -0.85 12.53 1.31
C ALA A 269 0.01 12.54 2.58
N ILE A 270 0.07 13.64 3.31
CA ILE A 270 0.78 13.75 4.59
C ILE A 270 0.16 12.83 5.63
N PHE A 271 -1.18 12.88 5.78
CA PHE A 271 -1.88 12.00 6.71
C PHE A 271 -1.81 10.52 6.29
N ASN A 272 -1.77 10.22 4.99
CA ASN A 272 -1.53 8.88 4.48
C ASN A 272 -0.14 8.36 4.92
N ALA A 273 0.90 9.16 4.77
CA ALA A 273 2.23 8.78 5.24
C ALA A 273 2.29 8.63 6.78
N GLY A 274 1.68 9.56 7.51
CA GLY A 274 1.54 9.50 8.96
C GLY A 274 0.78 8.26 9.43
N GLY A 275 -0.33 7.93 8.78
CA GLY A 275 -1.15 6.76 9.06
C GLY A 275 -0.38 5.44 8.91
N ARG A 276 0.50 5.34 7.91
CA ARG A 276 1.36 4.16 7.72
C ARG A 276 2.27 3.92 8.92
N VAL A 277 2.89 4.96 9.45
CA VAL A 277 3.82 4.85 10.58
C VAL A 277 3.05 4.69 11.90
N ILE A 278 2.13 5.61 12.19
CA ILE A 278 1.41 5.66 13.47
C ILE A 278 0.55 4.41 13.67
N ALA A 279 -0.25 4.02 12.66
CA ALA A 279 -1.07 2.83 12.77
C ALA A 279 -0.22 1.55 12.74
N GLY A 280 0.92 1.55 12.04
CA GLY A 280 1.91 0.47 12.12
C GLY A 280 2.37 0.24 13.55
N VAL A 281 2.81 1.31 14.22
CA VAL A 281 3.22 1.28 15.64
C VAL A 281 2.04 0.89 16.54
N LEU A 282 0.89 1.57 16.38
CA LEU A 282 -0.30 1.28 17.19
C LEU A 282 -0.69 -0.20 17.11
N SER A 283 -0.64 -0.77 15.91
CA SER A 283 -0.97 -2.17 15.69
C SER A 283 0.02 -3.16 16.33
N ASP A 284 1.25 -2.73 16.61
CA ASP A 284 2.21 -3.51 17.39
C ASP A 284 1.80 -3.62 18.88
N TYR A 285 1.09 -2.61 19.42
CA TYR A 285 0.67 -2.56 20.81
C TYR A 285 -0.73 -3.14 21.05
N ILE A 286 -1.73 -2.69 20.30
CA ILE A 286 -3.15 -3.10 20.51
C ILE A 286 -3.59 -4.26 19.63
N GLY A 287 -2.73 -4.72 18.72
CA GLY A 287 -2.99 -5.82 17.79
C GLY A 287 -3.47 -5.34 16.42
N ARG A 288 -3.19 -6.17 15.39
CA ARG A 288 -3.45 -5.84 13.97
C ARG A 288 -4.94 -5.70 13.68
N ILE A 289 -5.72 -6.68 14.13
CA ILE A 289 -7.16 -6.76 13.83
C ILE A 289 -7.92 -5.63 14.52
N VAL A 290 -7.59 -5.34 15.78
CA VAL A 290 -8.22 -4.23 16.53
C VAL A 290 -7.93 -2.90 15.85
N THR A 291 -6.66 -2.66 15.44
CA THR A 291 -6.29 -1.43 14.74
C THR A 291 -7.02 -1.33 13.39
N LEU A 292 -7.14 -2.44 12.64
CA LEU A 292 -7.87 -2.48 11.37
C LEU A 292 -9.36 -2.14 11.57
N ALA A 293 -9.98 -2.67 12.62
CA ALA A 293 -11.37 -2.36 12.98
C ALA A 293 -11.56 -0.87 13.29
N LEU A 294 -10.69 -0.29 14.13
CA LEU A 294 -10.75 1.14 14.49
C LEU A 294 -10.58 2.03 13.25
N VAL A 295 -9.65 1.69 12.37
CA VAL A 295 -9.42 2.42 11.12
C VAL A 295 -10.64 2.32 10.19
N SER A 296 -11.21 1.12 10.03
CA SER A 296 -12.37 0.91 9.16
C SER A 296 -13.60 1.69 9.66
N ILE A 297 -13.89 1.62 10.95
CA ILE A 297 -15.05 2.34 11.51
C ILE A 297 -14.85 3.86 11.47
N SER A 298 -13.64 4.35 11.74
CA SER A 298 -13.32 5.79 11.67
C SER A 298 -13.52 6.34 10.27
N GLN A 299 -13.02 5.62 9.24
CA GLN A 299 -13.18 6.03 7.85
C GLN A 299 -14.64 5.89 7.38
N ALA A 300 -15.35 4.83 7.78
CA ALA A 300 -16.77 4.69 7.48
C ALA A 300 -17.58 5.85 8.04
N SER A 301 -17.35 6.20 9.30
CA SER A 301 -18.05 7.30 9.97
C SER A 301 -17.82 8.63 9.28
N ILE A 302 -16.57 9.00 8.97
CA ILE A 302 -16.31 10.28 8.32
C ILE A 302 -16.97 10.36 6.93
N LEU A 303 -17.01 9.24 6.18
CA LEU A 303 -17.63 9.22 4.85
C LEU A 303 -19.16 9.41 4.89
N LEU A 304 -19.83 9.04 5.97
CA LEU A 304 -21.25 9.35 6.16
C LEU A 304 -21.53 10.85 6.33
N PHE A 305 -20.56 11.59 6.89
CA PHE A 305 -20.66 13.05 7.04
C PHE A 305 -20.12 13.82 5.83
N PHE A 306 -19.26 13.19 5.02
CA PHE A 306 -18.60 13.82 3.87
C PHE A 306 -19.52 14.57 2.91
N PRO A 307 -20.77 14.09 2.62
CA PRO A 307 -21.69 14.81 1.75
C PRO A 307 -22.09 16.21 2.23
N ARG A 308 -21.90 16.47 3.53
CA ARG A 308 -22.26 17.78 4.16
C ARG A 308 -21.08 18.74 4.23
N PHE A 309 -19.88 18.30 3.85
CA PHE A 309 -18.68 19.12 3.95
C PHE A 309 -18.66 20.21 2.89
N THR A 310 -18.57 21.45 3.35
CA THR A 310 -18.52 22.65 2.50
C THR A 310 -17.44 23.63 2.94
N THR A 311 -17.00 23.53 4.19
CA THR A 311 -16.05 24.46 4.79
C THR A 311 -14.61 23.92 4.77
N PHE A 312 -13.66 24.85 4.88
CA PHE A 312 -12.23 24.53 4.90
C PHE A 312 -11.85 23.55 6.04
N GLY A 313 -12.37 23.78 7.25
CA GLY A 313 -12.08 22.93 8.41
C GLY A 313 -12.62 21.51 8.27
N GLU A 314 -13.82 21.34 7.73
CA GLU A 314 -14.42 20.03 7.48
C GLU A 314 -13.58 19.21 6.49
N PHE A 315 -13.10 19.83 5.40
CA PHE A 315 -12.24 19.14 4.45
C PHE A 315 -10.85 18.81 5.02
N ILE A 316 -10.31 19.58 5.96
CA ILE A 316 -9.08 19.20 6.68
C ILE A 316 -9.33 17.92 7.46
N VAL A 317 -10.41 17.84 8.24
CA VAL A 317 -10.76 16.66 9.03
C VAL A 317 -11.00 15.45 8.12
N GLY A 318 -11.73 15.66 7.03
CA GLY A 318 -11.98 14.61 6.02
C GLY A 318 -10.70 14.08 5.40
N ALA A 319 -9.82 14.97 4.94
CA ALA A 319 -8.53 14.58 4.36
C ALA A 319 -7.63 13.88 5.39
N ALA A 320 -7.64 14.33 6.65
CA ALA A 320 -6.88 13.72 7.72
C ALA A 320 -7.33 12.28 8.00
N VAL A 321 -8.64 12.07 8.23
CA VAL A 321 -9.18 10.75 8.57
C VAL A 321 -9.04 9.78 7.39
N VAL A 322 -9.43 10.19 6.17
CA VAL A 322 -9.33 9.33 4.99
C VAL A 322 -7.87 9.00 4.66
N GLY A 323 -7.00 10.02 4.67
CA GLY A 323 -5.58 9.83 4.41
C GLY A 323 -4.95 8.89 5.43
N PHE A 324 -5.16 9.14 6.72
CA PHE A 324 -4.64 8.31 7.80
C PHE A 324 -5.14 6.86 7.69
N SER A 325 -6.43 6.67 7.51
CA SER A 325 -7.04 5.34 7.45
C SER A 325 -6.54 4.53 6.26
N TYR A 326 -6.47 5.14 5.08
CA TYR A 326 -5.92 4.48 3.90
C TYR A 326 -4.43 4.13 4.10
N GLY A 327 -3.65 5.06 4.66
CA GLY A 327 -2.24 4.82 4.99
C GLY A 327 -2.06 3.68 5.98
N ALA A 328 -2.88 3.63 7.03
CA ALA A 328 -2.88 2.59 8.04
C ALA A 328 -3.04 1.19 7.41
N CYS A 329 -3.97 1.02 6.48
CA CYS A 329 -4.19 -0.26 5.79
C CYS A 329 -2.91 -0.75 5.09
N LEU A 330 -2.16 0.14 4.43
CA LEU A 330 -0.94 -0.21 3.70
C LEU A 330 0.23 -0.66 4.58
N SER A 331 0.18 -0.43 5.90
CA SER A 331 1.15 -0.97 6.87
C SER A 331 0.60 -2.17 7.64
N ILE A 332 -0.70 -2.21 7.91
CA ILE A 332 -1.33 -3.27 8.70
C ILE A 332 -1.43 -4.58 7.90
N PHE A 333 -1.90 -4.55 6.64
CA PHE A 333 -2.06 -5.77 5.84
C PHE A 333 -0.76 -6.55 5.59
N PRO A 334 0.40 -5.93 5.22
CA PRO A 334 1.66 -6.66 5.15
C PRO A 334 2.12 -7.18 6.52
N SER A 335 1.81 -6.46 7.62
CA SER A 335 2.11 -6.93 8.97
C SER A 335 1.26 -8.14 9.36
N ILE A 336 -0.05 -8.14 9.06
CA ILE A 336 -0.93 -9.31 9.22
C ILE A 336 -0.38 -10.49 8.42
N ASN A 337 0.00 -10.26 7.15
CA ASN A 337 0.58 -11.31 6.30
C ASN A 337 1.81 -11.94 6.94
N ALA A 338 2.73 -11.12 7.46
CA ALA A 338 3.95 -11.58 8.11
C ALA A 338 3.68 -12.30 9.44
N ASP A 339 2.69 -11.86 10.22
CA ASP A 339 2.34 -12.45 11.51
C ASP A 339 1.58 -13.76 11.36
N THR A 340 0.70 -13.86 10.37
CA THR A 340 -0.19 -15.01 10.18
C THR A 340 0.45 -16.15 9.40
N TRP A 341 1.16 -15.83 8.31
CA TRP A 341 1.68 -16.84 7.38
C TRP A 341 3.22 -16.89 7.33
N GLY A 342 3.88 -16.19 8.24
CA GLY A 342 5.32 -16.19 8.41
C GLY A 342 6.06 -15.31 7.42
N THR A 343 7.39 -15.28 7.54
CA THR A 343 8.25 -14.36 6.78
C THR A 343 9.09 -15.03 5.72
N LYS A 344 9.13 -16.35 5.68
CA LYS A 344 9.93 -17.14 4.71
C LYS A 344 9.44 -16.92 3.27
N ASN A 345 8.12 -17.00 3.06
CA ASN A 345 7.47 -16.81 1.76
C ASN A 345 6.72 -15.47 1.69
N MET A 346 7.11 -14.49 2.52
CA MET A 346 6.35 -13.25 2.70
C MET A 346 6.16 -12.47 1.40
N GLY A 347 7.18 -12.45 0.53
CA GLY A 347 7.10 -11.73 -0.73
C GLY A 347 5.97 -12.24 -1.62
N LEU A 348 5.93 -13.55 -1.86
CA LEU A 348 4.89 -14.17 -2.68
C LEU A 348 3.51 -14.10 -2.01
N ASN A 349 3.43 -14.41 -0.71
CA ASN A 349 2.18 -14.38 0.05
C ASN A 349 1.55 -12.97 0.04
N TYR A 350 2.38 -11.94 0.30
CA TYR A 350 1.90 -10.57 0.26
C TYR A 350 1.56 -10.12 -1.16
N GLY A 351 2.30 -10.57 -2.19
CA GLY A 351 1.95 -10.31 -3.59
C GLY A 351 0.55 -10.82 -3.95
N VAL A 352 0.19 -12.03 -3.50
CA VAL A 352 -1.15 -12.57 -3.68
C VAL A 352 -2.19 -11.75 -2.90
N LEU A 353 -1.92 -11.39 -1.66
CA LEU A 353 -2.81 -10.55 -0.86
C LEU A 353 -2.98 -9.15 -1.47
N PHE A 354 -1.92 -8.57 -2.05
CA PHE A 354 -1.92 -7.22 -2.62
C PHE A 354 -2.81 -7.10 -3.87
N THR A 355 -3.22 -8.20 -4.50
CA THR A 355 -4.23 -8.17 -5.57
C THR A 355 -5.55 -7.53 -5.11
N ALA A 356 -5.87 -7.61 -3.82
CA ALA A 356 -7.00 -6.90 -3.22
C ALA A 356 -6.90 -5.37 -3.38
N TRP A 357 -5.69 -4.83 -3.16
CA TRP A 357 -5.41 -3.41 -3.40
C TRP A 357 -5.57 -3.05 -4.88
N GLY A 358 -5.09 -3.91 -5.79
CA GLY A 358 -5.25 -3.73 -7.23
C GLY A 358 -6.71 -3.67 -7.65
N VAL A 359 -7.54 -4.57 -7.14
CA VAL A 359 -8.99 -4.57 -7.36
C VAL A 359 -9.59 -3.26 -6.85
N GLY A 360 -9.28 -2.85 -5.61
CA GLY A 360 -9.76 -1.59 -5.05
C GLY A 360 -9.33 -0.36 -5.86
N GLY A 361 -8.08 -0.37 -6.36
CA GLY A 361 -7.50 0.71 -7.14
C GLY A 361 -8.14 0.91 -8.53
N VAL A 362 -8.65 -0.17 -9.11
CA VAL A 362 -9.40 -0.11 -10.38
C VAL A 362 -10.85 0.23 -10.12
N PHE A 363 -11.52 -0.49 -9.22
CA PHE A 363 -12.96 -0.34 -9.00
C PHE A 363 -13.34 0.96 -8.28
N GLY A 364 -12.55 1.43 -7.32
CA GLY A 364 -12.89 2.61 -6.53
C GLY A 364 -13.08 3.89 -7.37
N PRO A 365 -12.06 4.35 -8.08
CA PRO A 365 -12.19 5.54 -8.93
C PRO A 365 -13.20 5.38 -10.06
N MET A 366 -13.31 4.18 -10.68
CA MET A 366 -14.29 3.92 -11.74
C MET A 366 -15.73 3.99 -11.21
N LEU A 367 -15.97 3.45 -10.03
CA LEU A 367 -17.29 3.49 -9.40
C LEU A 367 -17.69 4.93 -9.08
N ALA A 368 -16.75 5.73 -8.52
CA ALA A 368 -17.01 7.14 -8.27
C ALA A 368 -17.35 7.91 -9.56
N ALA A 369 -16.57 7.70 -10.62
CA ALA A 369 -16.81 8.36 -11.91
C ALA A 369 -18.20 8.02 -12.47
N ARG A 370 -18.58 6.74 -12.52
CA ARG A 370 -19.90 6.30 -12.99
C ARG A 370 -21.05 6.88 -12.17
N ILE A 371 -20.89 6.94 -10.84
CA ILE A 371 -21.92 7.51 -9.97
C ILE A 371 -22.07 9.00 -10.23
N VAL A 372 -20.96 9.73 -10.33
CA VAL A 372 -21.00 11.18 -10.60
C VAL A 372 -21.55 11.48 -11.97
N ASP A 373 -21.19 10.71 -13.01
CA ASP A 373 -21.72 10.88 -14.36
C ASP A 373 -23.26 10.65 -14.40
N ALA A 374 -23.76 9.70 -13.59
CA ALA A 374 -25.20 9.36 -13.55
C ALA A 374 -26.01 10.30 -12.64
N THR A 375 -25.42 10.84 -11.56
CA THR A 375 -26.15 11.57 -10.50
C THR A 375 -25.75 13.03 -10.34
N GLY A 376 -24.63 13.45 -10.94
CA GLY A 376 -24.03 14.77 -10.73
C GLY A 376 -23.42 14.96 -9.33
N SER A 377 -23.37 13.93 -8.48
CA SER A 377 -22.98 14.05 -7.08
C SER A 377 -22.12 12.87 -6.60
N TYR A 378 -21.22 13.14 -5.65
CA TYR A 378 -20.44 12.10 -4.95
C TYR A 378 -21.22 11.42 -3.81
N GLN A 379 -22.42 11.87 -3.45
CA GLN A 379 -23.18 11.37 -2.29
C GLN A 379 -23.31 9.85 -2.27
N THR A 380 -23.78 9.26 -3.36
CA THR A 380 -23.96 7.80 -3.46
C THR A 380 -22.61 7.08 -3.38
N ALA A 381 -21.53 7.67 -3.92
CA ALA A 381 -20.19 7.11 -3.82
C ALA A 381 -19.71 7.04 -2.36
N TYR A 382 -19.94 8.07 -1.56
CA TYR A 382 -19.63 8.05 -0.12
C TYR A 382 -20.41 6.99 0.64
N ASN A 383 -21.72 6.86 0.36
CA ASN A 383 -22.56 5.87 1.01
C ASN A 383 -22.07 4.44 0.70
N VAL A 384 -21.74 4.16 -0.56
CA VAL A 384 -21.19 2.86 -0.97
C VAL A 384 -19.83 2.61 -0.29
N ALA A 385 -18.93 3.58 -0.30
CA ALA A 385 -17.62 3.45 0.35
C ALA A 385 -17.76 3.22 1.86
N SER A 386 -18.65 3.96 2.52
CA SER A 386 -18.93 3.77 3.95
C SER A 386 -19.50 2.37 4.23
N MET A 387 -20.42 1.88 3.41
CA MET A 387 -21.01 0.54 3.56
C MET A 387 -19.93 -0.56 3.41
N LEU A 388 -19.02 -0.44 2.43
CA LEU A 388 -17.91 -1.38 2.26
C LEU A 388 -17.00 -1.40 3.49
N LEU A 389 -16.73 -0.22 4.08
CA LEU A 389 -15.92 -0.11 5.30
C LEU A 389 -16.63 -0.64 6.55
N LEU A 390 -17.95 -0.49 6.66
CA LEU A 390 -18.73 -1.12 7.71
C LEU A 390 -18.70 -2.65 7.61
N VAL A 391 -18.81 -3.20 6.39
CA VAL A 391 -18.58 -4.63 6.17
C VAL A 391 -17.16 -5.03 6.54
N SER A 392 -16.14 -4.22 6.17
CA SER A 392 -14.77 -4.45 6.59
C SER A 392 -14.61 -4.45 8.12
N PHE A 393 -15.27 -3.56 8.83
CA PHE A 393 -15.30 -3.54 10.29
C PHE A 393 -15.92 -4.81 10.88
N VAL A 394 -17.07 -5.26 10.35
CA VAL A 394 -17.72 -6.50 10.79
C VAL A 394 -16.80 -7.70 10.55
N LEU A 395 -16.18 -7.79 9.38
CA LEU A 395 -15.21 -8.85 9.08
C LEU A 395 -14.00 -8.80 10.04
N ALA A 396 -13.54 -7.61 10.44
CA ALA A 396 -12.49 -7.48 11.45
C ALA A 396 -12.93 -8.02 12.81
N MET A 397 -14.17 -7.74 13.24
CA MET A 397 -14.70 -8.28 14.48
C MET A 397 -14.82 -9.80 14.44
N LEU A 398 -15.29 -10.37 13.35
CA LEU A 398 -15.36 -11.83 13.17
C LEU A 398 -13.95 -12.46 13.22
N ASN A 399 -12.97 -11.85 12.56
CA ASN A 399 -11.58 -12.27 12.63
C ASN A 399 -11.01 -12.21 14.07
N TYR A 400 -11.36 -11.17 14.81
CA TYR A 400 -10.93 -11.03 16.21
C TYR A 400 -11.44 -12.18 17.07
N VAL A 401 -12.74 -12.47 16.99
CA VAL A 401 -13.38 -13.57 17.72
C VAL A 401 -12.78 -14.92 17.35
N GLN A 402 -12.55 -15.16 16.05
CA GLN A 402 -11.93 -16.41 15.58
C GLN A 402 -10.50 -16.58 16.11
N VAL A 403 -9.68 -15.52 16.09
CA VAL A 403 -8.31 -15.55 16.60
C VAL A 403 -8.30 -15.83 18.11
N GLU A 404 -9.17 -15.19 18.89
CA GLU A 404 -9.27 -15.46 20.33
C GLU A 404 -9.72 -16.89 20.62
N PHE A 405 -10.72 -17.39 19.89
CA PHE A 405 -11.18 -18.77 20.03
C PHE A 405 -10.08 -19.78 19.73
N ASP A 406 -9.36 -19.63 18.62
CA ASP A 406 -8.25 -20.50 18.25
C ASP A 406 -7.11 -20.47 19.26
N MET A 407 -6.86 -19.31 19.88
CA MET A 407 -5.85 -19.18 20.94
C MET A 407 -6.27 -19.89 22.22
N SER A 408 -7.53 -19.76 22.63
CA SER A 408 -8.05 -20.44 23.82
C SER A 408 -7.98 -21.97 23.66
N GLN A 409 -8.33 -22.50 22.48
CA GLN A 409 -8.20 -23.94 22.15
C GLN A 409 -6.74 -24.43 22.20
N ARG A 410 -5.80 -23.61 21.74
CA ARG A 410 -4.37 -23.93 21.81
C ARG A 410 -3.86 -23.96 23.24
N GLU A 411 -4.23 -22.98 24.09
CA GLU A 411 -3.86 -23.00 25.51
C GLU A 411 -4.39 -24.25 26.23
N VAL A 412 -5.64 -24.62 25.96
CA VAL A 412 -6.23 -25.85 26.47
C VAL A 412 -5.45 -27.08 26.02
N THR A 413 -5.10 -27.15 24.73
CA THR A 413 -4.34 -28.27 24.17
C THR A 413 -2.93 -28.36 24.76
N ILE A 414 -2.25 -27.23 24.95
CA ILE A 414 -0.91 -27.17 25.55
C ILE A 414 -0.97 -27.61 27.01
N ARG A 415 -1.96 -27.15 27.80
CA ARG A 415 -2.16 -27.53 29.20
C ARG A 415 -2.47 -29.01 29.32
N LEU A 416 -3.28 -29.57 28.44
CA LEU A 416 -3.57 -31.01 28.40
C LEU A 416 -2.34 -31.85 28.02
N GLY A 417 -1.56 -31.39 27.04
CA GLY A 417 -0.30 -32.00 26.66
C GLY A 417 0.72 -32.01 27.78
N ALA A 418 0.88 -30.89 28.48
CA ALA A 418 1.76 -30.78 29.63
C ALA A 418 1.32 -31.71 30.80
N LYS A 419 0.00 -31.78 31.12
CA LYS A 419 -0.53 -32.72 32.13
C LYS A 419 -0.25 -34.18 31.75
N LYS A 420 -0.42 -34.57 30.47
CA LYS A 420 -0.11 -35.92 29.98
C LYS A 420 1.39 -36.24 30.07
N ALA A 421 2.25 -35.27 29.77
CA ALA A 421 3.70 -35.44 29.91
C ALA A 421 4.13 -35.62 31.36
N ILE A 422 3.58 -34.82 32.30
CA ILE A 422 3.84 -34.94 33.70
C ILE A 422 3.36 -36.30 34.25
N ALA A 423 2.15 -36.73 33.86
CA ALA A 423 1.61 -38.03 34.26
C ALA A 423 2.49 -39.21 33.81
N LYS A 424 3.04 -39.15 32.58
CA LYS A 424 4.00 -40.15 32.07
C LYS A 424 5.30 -40.17 32.88
N VAL A 425 5.82 -39.01 33.26
CA VAL A 425 7.05 -38.93 34.07
C VAL A 425 6.83 -39.45 35.50
N VAL A 426 5.65 -39.20 36.09
CA VAL A 426 5.28 -39.74 37.42
C VAL A 426 5.15 -41.26 37.36
N ALA A 427 4.40 -41.80 36.38
CA ALA A 427 4.24 -43.25 36.18
C ALA A 427 5.59 -43.96 35.95
N ALA A 428 6.48 -43.40 35.17
CA ALA A 428 7.82 -43.97 34.94
C ALA A 428 8.71 -43.91 36.22
N LYS A 429 8.47 -42.98 37.13
CA LYS A 429 9.16 -42.95 38.41
C LYS A 429 8.59 -43.93 39.41
N GLU A 430 7.29 -44.19 39.35
CA GLU A 430 6.64 -45.22 40.18
C GLU A 430 7.00 -46.64 39.75
N GLU A 431 7.21 -46.89 38.42
CA GLU A 431 7.70 -48.17 37.92
C GLU A 431 9.19 -48.43 38.19
N ALA A 432 9.96 -47.37 38.49
CA ALA A 432 11.41 -47.43 38.75
C ALA A 432 11.75 -47.50 40.27
N ALA A 433 10.75 -47.35 41.14
CA ALA A 433 10.87 -47.45 42.60
C ALA A 433 10.34 -48.77 43.15
#